data_f77d97e467206507025bbd5a5cb1b870
#
_entry.id   f77d97e467206507025bbd5a5cb1b870
#
_cell.length_a   1.000
_cell.length_b   1.000
_cell.length_c   1.000
_cell.angle_alpha   90.00
_cell.angle_beta   90.00
_cell.angle_gamma   90.00
#
_symmetry.space_group_name_H-M   'P 1'
#
loop_
_entity.id
_entity.type
_entity.pdbx_description
1 polymer ?
#
loop_
_entity_poly.entity_id
_entity_poly.type
_entity_poly.pdbx_seq_one_letter_code
_entity_poly.pdbx_strand_id
1 'polypeptide(L)'
;MKAIQPVSIWANGVNSQATQLSLTIINDNLSTSATLYYQLLSEDGIQLAQGNLTIDGEEYQTWGEASDVNSEAYTIAASKLSLTLI
;
A
#
# COMPACT_ATOMS: atom_id res chain seq x y z
N MET A 1 0.86 -9.17 -1.02
CA MET A 1 2.05 -8.42 -1.44
C MET A 1 2.05 -8.29 -2.95
N LYS A 2 2.34 -7.10 -3.44
CA LYS A 2 2.36 -6.81 -4.86
C LYS A 2 3.70 -6.20 -5.25
N ALA A 3 4.17 -6.52 -6.45
CA ALA A 3 5.36 -5.92 -7.02
C ALA A 3 5.05 -4.51 -7.51
N ILE A 4 5.99 -3.60 -7.32
CA ILE A 4 5.89 -2.21 -7.79
C ILE A 4 7.12 -1.87 -8.59
N GLN A 5 7.04 -0.81 -9.41
CA GLN A 5 8.24 -0.27 -10.03
C GLN A 5 9.17 0.23 -8.93
N PRO A 6 10.49 -0.03 -9.04
CA PRO A 6 11.42 0.33 -7.98
C PRO A 6 11.39 1.81 -7.64
N VAL A 7 11.36 2.10 -6.34
CA VAL A 7 11.48 3.47 -5.84
C VAL A 7 12.66 3.53 -4.88
N SER A 8 13.46 4.59 -4.98
CA SER A 8 14.62 4.78 -4.11
C SER A 8 14.16 5.30 -2.76
N ILE A 9 14.61 4.64 -1.71
CA ILE A 9 14.32 5.04 -0.34
C ILE A 9 15.64 5.16 0.41
N TRP A 10 15.86 6.32 1.03
CA TRP A 10 17.01 6.50 1.91
C TRP A 10 16.61 6.01 3.30
N ALA A 11 17.28 4.97 3.77
CA ALA A 11 17.00 4.40 5.07
C ALA A 11 18.33 3.89 5.67
N ASN A 12 18.52 4.12 6.97
CA ASN A 12 19.70 3.65 7.69
C ASN A 12 21.02 4.08 7.05
N GLY A 13 21.06 5.27 6.46
CA GLY A 13 22.28 5.82 5.87
C GLY A 13 22.60 5.33 4.46
N VAL A 14 21.72 4.54 3.85
CA VAL A 14 21.93 4.04 2.49
C VAL A 14 20.67 4.20 1.65
N ASN A 15 20.85 4.34 0.34
CA ASN A 15 19.74 4.29 -0.60
C ASN A 15 19.48 2.84 -0.98
N SER A 16 18.23 2.43 -0.85
CA SER A 16 17.78 1.10 -1.26
C SER A 16 16.56 1.25 -2.14
N GLN A 17 16.29 0.24 -2.96
CA GLN A 17 15.12 0.26 -3.82
C GLN A 17 14.04 -0.63 -3.27
N ALA A 18 12.86 -0.05 -3.09
CA ALA A 18 11.66 -0.80 -2.73
C ALA A 18 11.03 -1.33 -4.02
N THR A 19 10.78 -2.63 -4.03
CA THR A 19 10.22 -3.31 -5.19
C THR A 19 8.91 -4.02 -4.87
N GLN A 20 8.48 -4.00 -3.61
CA GLN A 20 7.27 -4.70 -3.17
C GLN A 20 6.48 -3.82 -2.22
N LEU A 21 5.16 -3.93 -2.32
CA LEU A 21 4.22 -3.26 -1.42
C LEU A 21 3.40 -4.32 -0.69
N SER A 22 3.36 -4.23 0.63
CA SER A 22 2.54 -5.09 1.47
C SER A 22 1.49 -4.25 2.19
N LEU A 23 0.26 -4.74 2.23
CA LEU A 23 -0.84 -4.06 2.92
C LEU A 23 -1.47 -5.01 3.94
N THR A 24 -1.84 -4.43 5.09
CA THR A 24 -2.59 -5.14 6.12
C THR A 24 -3.71 -4.23 6.60
N ILE A 25 -4.92 -4.75 6.71
CA ILE A 25 -6.04 -4.00 7.25
C ILE A 25 -5.88 -3.95 8.75
N ILE A 26 -5.78 -2.73 9.31
CA ILE A 26 -5.68 -2.54 10.76
C ILE A 26 -7.06 -2.31 11.35
N ASN A 27 -7.87 -1.48 10.68
CA ASN A 27 -9.17 -1.09 11.17
C ASN A 27 -10.10 -0.82 9.98
N ASP A 28 -11.31 -1.35 10.03
CA ASP A 28 -12.34 -1.11 9.04
C ASP A 28 -13.64 -0.91 9.82
N ASN A 29 -14.22 0.29 9.74
CA ASN A 29 -15.44 0.57 10.48
C ASN A 29 -16.70 0.01 9.79
N LEU A 30 -16.52 -0.66 8.65
CA LEU A 30 -17.59 -1.30 7.88
C LEU A 30 -18.68 -0.31 7.42
N SER A 31 -18.35 0.96 7.36
CA SER A 31 -19.31 2.01 7.01
C SER A 31 -18.73 3.04 6.06
N THR A 32 -17.70 3.78 6.47
CA THR A 32 -17.19 4.91 5.72
C THR A 32 -15.70 4.91 5.50
N SER A 33 -14.92 4.15 6.26
CA SER A 33 -13.47 4.21 6.14
C SER A 33 -12.78 2.95 6.65
N ALA A 34 -11.57 2.73 6.14
CA ALA A 34 -10.68 1.67 6.60
C ALA A 34 -9.27 2.24 6.71
N THR A 35 -8.52 1.78 7.71
CA THR A 35 -7.12 2.12 7.87
C THR A 35 -6.27 0.93 7.52
N LEU A 36 -5.30 1.15 6.63
CA LEU A 36 -4.37 0.12 6.18
C LEU A 36 -2.97 0.45 6.68
N TYR A 37 -2.24 -0.59 7.04
CA TYR A 37 -0.82 -0.49 7.35
C TYR A 37 -0.04 -0.93 6.12
N TYR A 38 0.86 -0.08 5.61
CA TYR A 38 1.66 -0.41 4.44
C TYR A 38 3.12 -0.58 4.81
N GLN A 39 3.79 -1.44 4.06
CA GLN A 39 5.23 -1.63 4.14
C GLN A 39 5.80 -1.63 2.72
N LEU A 40 6.90 -0.94 2.54
CA LEU A 40 7.68 -1.00 1.30
C LEU A 40 8.91 -1.85 1.57
N LEU A 41 9.10 -2.87 0.74
CA LEU A 41 10.12 -3.88 0.95
C LEU A 41 11.09 -3.92 -0.23
N SER A 42 12.34 -4.25 0.07
CA SER A 42 13.33 -4.52 -0.97
C SER A 42 13.06 -5.89 -1.62
N GLU A 43 13.79 -6.18 -2.68
CA GLU A 43 13.74 -7.48 -3.33
C GLU A 43 14.01 -8.63 -2.35
N ASP A 44 14.87 -8.39 -1.36
CA ASP A 44 15.21 -9.39 -0.34
C ASP A 44 14.20 -9.46 0.80
N GLY A 45 13.14 -8.66 0.75
CA GLY A 45 12.10 -8.65 1.78
C GLY A 45 12.44 -7.78 2.99
N ILE A 46 13.45 -6.91 2.88
CA ILE A 46 13.82 -6.01 3.96
C ILE A 46 12.88 -4.80 3.95
N GLN A 47 12.29 -4.50 5.10
CA GLN A 47 11.40 -3.34 5.23
C GLN A 47 12.20 -2.05 5.12
N LEU A 48 11.84 -1.20 4.16
CA LEU A 48 12.51 0.07 3.91
C LEU A 48 11.66 1.26 4.36
N ALA A 49 10.35 1.13 4.35
CA ALA A 49 9.44 2.18 4.79
C ALA A 49 8.15 1.55 5.29
N GLN A 50 7.44 2.29 6.14
CA GLN A 50 6.16 1.83 6.68
C GLN A 50 5.30 3.03 7.03
N GLY A 51 4.02 2.80 7.17
CA GLY A 51 3.09 3.83 7.61
C GLY A 51 1.66 3.36 7.52
N ASN A 52 0.76 4.27 7.83
CA ASN A 52 -0.67 4.01 7.74
C ASN A 52 -1.28 4.89 6.67
N LEU A 53 -2.32 4.38 6.00
CA LEU A 53 -3.13 5.20 5.13
C LEU A 53 -4.60 4.86 5.35
N THR A 54 -5.44 5.85 5.05
CA THR A 54 -6.87 5.71 5.25
C THR A 54 -7.58 5.73 3.90
N ILE A 55 -8.47 4.77 3.70
CA ILE A 55 -9.38 4.73 2.55
C ILE A 55 -10.73 5.21 3.06
N ASP A 56 -11.27 6.27 2.46
CA ASP A 56 -12.56 6.83 2.89
C ASP A 56 -13.34 7.38 1.70
N GLY A 57 -14.58 7.80 1.96
CA GLY A 57 -15.45 8.41 0.97
C GLY A 57 -15.66 7.52 -0.25
N GLU A 58 -15.45 8.09 -1.44
CA GLU A 58 -15.62 7.37 -2.69
C GLU A 58 -14.64 6.20 -2.82
N GLU A 59 -13.43 6.37 -2.31
CA GLU A 59 -12.44 5.30 -2.34
C GLU A 59 -12.92 4.08 -1.55
N TYR A 60 -13.52 4.31 -0.39
CA TYR A 60 -14.05 3.23 0.42
C TYR A 60 -15.20 2.51 -0.31
N GLN A 61 -16.09 3.26 -0.92
CA GLN A 61 -17.20 2.67 -1.67
C GLN A 61 -16.70 1.86 -2.86
N THR A 62 -15.75 2.42 -3.62
CA THR A 62 -15.17 1.73 -4.77
C THR A 62 -14.49 0.43 -4.33
N TRP A 63 -13.78 0.47 -3.23
CA TRP A 63 -13.11 -0.70 -2.68
C TRP A 63 -14.12 -1.78 -2.28
N GLY A 64 -15.19 -1.39 -1.61
CA GLY A 64 -16.21 -2.34 -1.16
C GLY A 64 -17.02 -2.95 -2.29
N GLU A 65 -17.11 -2.27 -3.44
CA GLU A 65 -17.84 -2.76 -4.61
C GLU A 65 -16.96 -3.53 -5.59
N ALA A 66 -15.65 -3.53 -5.37
CA ALA A 66 -14.71 -4.18 -6.28
C ALA A 66 -14.92 -5.70 -6.27
N SER A 67 -14.77 -6.32 -7.44
CA SER A 67 -14.85 -7.77 -7.54
C SER A 67 -13.67 -8.47 -6.89
N ASP A 68 -12.53 -7.80 -6.79
CA ASP A 68 -11.35 -8.27 -6.07
C ASP A 68 -10.89 -7.16 -5.13
N VAL A 69 -11.33 -7.23 -3.88
CA VAL A 69 -11.06 -6.20 -2.88
C VAL A 69 -9.56 -6.11 -2.55
N ASN A 70 -8.82 -7.21 -2.63
CA ASN A 70 -7.39 -7.17 -2.39
C ASN A 70 -6.66 -6.38 -3.47
N SER A 71 -6.94 -6.67 -4.75
CA SER A 71 -6.32 -5.94 -5.84
C SER A 71 -6.68 -4.46 -5.82
N GLU A 72 -7.94 -4.15 -5.52
CA GLU A 72 -8.39 -2.75 -5.46
C GLU A 72 -7.72 -2.01 -4.31
N ALA A 73 -7.53 -2.65 -3.16
CA ALA A 73 -6.83 -2.03 -2.04
C ALA A 73 -5.41 -1.64 -2.43
N TYR A 74 -4.69 -2.52 -3.14
CA TYR A 74 -3.35 -2.21 -3.62
C TYR A 74 -3.36 -1.09 -4.65
N THR A 75 -4.35 -1.06 -5.54
CA THR A 75 -4.48 0.01 -6.54
C THR A 75 -4.68 1.35 -5.86
N ILE A 76 -5.57 1.44 -4.89
CA ILE A 76 -5.84 2.67 -4.15
C ILE A 76 -4.59 3.10 -3.36
N ALA A 77 -3.95 2.17 -2.68
CA ALA A 77 -2.75 2.46 -1.90
C ALA A 77 -1.62 2.96 -2.79
N ALA A 78 -1.40 2.32 -3.93
CA ALA A 78 -0.38 2.76 -4.87
C ALA A 78 -0.64 4.18 -5.35
N SER A 79 -1.88 4.51 -5.65
CA SER A 79 -2.26 5.86 -6.06
C SER A 79 -1.97 6.88 -4.96
N LYS A 80 -2.33 6.57 -3.71
CA LYS A 80 -2.10 7.46 -2.57
C LYS A 80 -0.61 7.66 -2.27
N LEU A 81 0.19 6.63 -2.50
CA LEU A 81 1.62 6.64 -2.22
C LEU A 81 2.45 7.04 -3.43
N SER A 82 1.80 7.37 -4.55
CA SER A 82 2.46 7.72 -5.82
C SER A 82 3.38 6.60 -6.32
N LEU A 83 2.93 5.36 -6.15
CA LEU A 83 3.65 4.18 -6.62
C LEU A 83 3.00 3.66 -7.90
N THR A 84 3.75 2.89 -8.67
CA THR A 84 3.23 2.23 -9.87
C THR A 84 3.29 0.72 -9.67
N LEU A 85 2.14 0.07 -9.75
CA LEU A 85 2.09 -1.38 -9.71
C LEU A 85 2.57 -1.97 -11.05
N ILE A 86 3.22 -3.09 -10.95
CA ILE A 86 3.68 -3.81 -12.15
C ILE A 86 2.63 -4.82 -12.58
#